data_be2a806d60c9a53d9d388d37b9368def
#
_entry.id   be2a806d60c9a53d9d388d37b9368def
#
_cell.length_a   1.000
_cell.length_b   1.000
_cell.length_c   1.000
_cell.angle_alpha   90.00
_cell.angle_beta   90.00
_cell.angle_gamma   90.00
#
_symmetry.space_group_name_H-M   'P 1'
#
loop_
_entity.id
_entity.type
_entity.pdbx_description
1 polymer ?
#
loop_
_entity_poly.entity_id
_entity_poly.type
_entity_poly.pdbx_seq_one_letter_code
_entity_poly.pdbx_strand_id
1 'polypeptide(L)'
;MDFSGYVIGGLSDIDNDKEFDRVLKLSVDLLPADKARMVVDIQLSAQLVSALKNGIDLIETSLPTHWGRYGKALTAQGLLPIKKARFAADPQPLAEDCHCPVCEQYSRAYLRHLLHMDNSVGPRLISQHNLWYLRQLVSQARLAIMHDQPITAIFENLI
;
A
#
# COMPACT_ATOMS: atom_id res chain seq x y z
N MET A 1 17.97 17.05 22.08
CA MET A 1 18.62 17.15 20.76
C MET A 1 17.58 17.66 19.78
N ASP A 2 17.92 18.64 18.96
CA ASP A 2 17.00 19.19 17.95
C ASP A 2 17.33 18.54 16.58
N PHE A 3 16.54 17.53 16.20
CA PHE A 3 16.67 16.86 14.92
C PHE A 3 15.72 17.45 13.90
N SER A 4 16.04 17.32 12.60
CA SER A 4 15.16 17.77 11.50
C SER A 4 13.92 16.88 11.32
N GLY A 5 13.94 15.66 11.85
CA GLY A 5 12.84 14.70 11.82
C GLY A 5 13.14 13.48 12.68
N TYR A 6 12.15 12.61 12.84
CA TYR A 6 12.19 11.44 13.70
C TYR A 6 11.68 10.21 12.97
N VAL A 7 12.30 9.07 13.25
CA VAL A 7 11.91 7.77 12.72
C VAL A 7 11.39 6.88 13.85
N ILE A 8 10.19 6.35 13.69
CA ILE A 8 9.56 5.39 14.58
C ILE A 8 9.76 4.00 13.98
N GLY A 9 10.44 3.13 14.69
CA GLY A 9 10.70 1.75 14.30
C GLY A 9 10.39 0.77 15.42
N GLY A 10 10.55 -0.54 15.14
CA GLY A 10 10.31 -1.60 16.13
C GLY A 10 8.83 -1.94 16.36
N LEU A 11 7.94 -1.53 15.44
CA LEU A 11 6.51 -1.82 15.50
C LEU A 11 6.11 -3.05 14.66
N SER A 12 7.05 -3.64 13.93
CA SER A 12 6.82 -4.75 12.98
C SER A 12 6.25 -6.02 13.63
N ASP A 13 6.54 -6.24 14.91
CA ASP A 13 6.11 -7.44 15.64
C ASP A 13 4.74 -7.28 16.33
N ILE A 14 4.08 -6.14 16.11
CA ILE A 14 2.75 -5.88 16.65
C ILE A 14 1.69 -6.30 15.62
N ASP A 15 1.19 -7.51 15.74
CA ASP A 15 0.16 -8.07 14.86
C ASP A 15 -1.26 -7.56 15.15
N ASN A 16 -1.49 -6.98 16.34
CA ASN A 16 -2.78 -6.46 16.74
C ASN A 16 -2.94 -4.99 16.32
N ASP A 17 -3.86 -4.71 15.39
CA ASP A 17 -4.07 -3.37 14.82
C ASP A 17 -4.39 -2.30 15.89
N LYS A 18 -5.16 -2.66 16.94
CA LYS A 18 -5.49 -1.71 18.02
C LYS A 18 -4.27 -1.38 18.87
N GLU A 19 -3.44 -2.37 19.15
CA GLU A 19 -2.20 -2.17 19.91
C GLU A 19 -1.18 -1.40 19.08
N PHE A 20 -1.06 -1.70 17.77
CA PHE A 20 -0.23 -0.93 16.86
C PHE A 20 -0.65 0.56 16.85
N ASP A 21 -1.95 0.84 16.66
CA ASP A 21 -2.48 2.20 16.64
C ASP A 21 -2.20 2.92 17.96
N ARG A 22 -2.41 2.24 19.11
CA ARG A 22 -2.15 2.78 20.42
C ARG A 22 -0.68 3.16 20.63
N VAL A 23 0.23 2.25 20.28
CA VAL A 23 1.68 2.47 20.47
C VAL A 23 2.19 3.55 19.52
N LEU A 24 1.74 3.50 18.25
CA LEU A 24 2.08 4.52 17.26
C LEU A 24 1.63 5.92 17.72
N LYS A 25 0.38 6.03 18.18
CA LYS A 25 -0.18 7.30 18.68
C LYS A 25 0.63 7.83 19.86
N LEU A 26 0.94 7.00 20.84
CA LEU A 26 1.78 7.39 21.99
C LEU A 26 3.16 7.88 21.54
N SER A 27 3.76 7.21 20.55
CA SER A 27 5.06 7.61 20.00
C SER A 27 4.99 8.97 19.30
N VAL A 28 3.93 9.20 18.51
CA VAL A 28 3.70 10.46 17.80
C VAL A 28 3.46 11.62 18.79
N ASP A 29 2.67 11.39 19.84
CA ASP A 29 2.33 12.41 20.86
C ASP A 29 3.58 12.90 21.63
N LEU A 30 4.65 12.10 21.68
CA LEU A 30 5.92 12.47 22.31
C LEU A 30 6.86 13.26 21.38
N LEU A 31 6.56 13.34 20.10
CA LEU A 31 7.42 13.99 19.11
C LEU A 31 6.94 15.43 18.82
N PRO A 32 7.86 16.37 18.54
CA PRO A 32 7.50 17.73 18.16
C PRO A 32 6.59 17.75 16.91
N ALA A 33 5.53 18.55 16.96
CA ALA A 33 4.53 18.61 15.89
C ALA A 33 5.04 19.31 14.61
N ASP A 34 6.07 20.14 14.74
CA ASP A 34 6.71 20.88 13.65
C ASP A 34 7.83 20.12 12.95
N LYS A 35 8.11 18.88 13.34
CA LYS A 35 9.16 18.03 12.77
C LYS A 35 8.58 16.87 11.97
N ALA A 36 9.26 16.51 10.88
CA ALA A 36 8.88 15.37 10.06
C ALA A 36 8.94 14.05 10.86
N ARG A 37 7.92 13.22 10.69
CA ARG A 37 7.77 11.92 11.36
C ARG A 37 7.70 10.81 10.33
N MET A 38 8.55 9.82 10.47
CA MET A 38 8.60 8.65 9.60
C MET A 38 8.31 7.39 10.41
N VAL A 39 7.56 6.45 9.84
CA VAL A 39 7.44 5.10 10.35
C VAL A 39 8.03 4.11 9.35
N VAL A 40 8.71 3.09 9.86
CA VAL A 40 9.35 2.04 9.04
C VAL A 40 8.74 0.66 9.34
N ASP A 41 9.02 -0.29 8.44
CA ASP A 41 8.59 -1.70 8.56
C ASP A 41 7.08 -1.92 8.63
N ILE A 42 6.29 -1.11 7.92
CA ILE A 42 4.85 -1.33 7.79
C ILE A 42 4.59 -2.59 6.94
N GLN A 43 3.94 -3.60 7.55
CA GLN A 43 3.70 -4.91 6.96
C GLN A 43 2.21 -5.22 6.68
N LEU A 44 1.28 -4.46 7.26
CA LEU A 44 -0.16 -4.63 7.10
C LEU A 44 -0.80 -3.36 6.55
N SER A 45 -1.84 -3.52 5.73
CA SER A 45 -2.58 -2.38 5.17
C SER A 45 -3.25 -1.53 6.24
N ALA A 46 -3.78 -2.16 7.29
CA ALA A 46 -4.35 -1.45 8.45
C ALA A 46 -3.32 -0.55 9.16
N GLN A 47 -2.07 -1.01 9.29
CA GLN A 47 -0.98 -0.22 9.86
C GLN A 47 -0.65 1.02 9.01
N LEU A 48 -0.70 0.89 7.67
CA LEU A 48 -0.49 2.01 6.75
C LEU A 48 -1.57 3.08 6.95
N VAL A 49 -2.83 2.67 7.06
CA VAL A 49 -3.94 3.59 7.30
C VAL A 49 -3.85 4.24 8.68
N SER A 50 -3.48 3.47 9.70
CA SER A 50 -3.23 3.99 11.06
C SER A 50 -2.11 5.03 11.07
N ALA A 51 -1.00 4.78 10.37
CA ALA A 51 0.11 5.73 10.26
C ALA A 51 -0.34 7.08 9.68
N LEU A 52 -1.11 7.07 8.60
CA LEU A 52 -1.65 8.28 7.98
C LEU A 52 -2.61 9.03 8.92
N LYS A 53 -3.48 8.31 9.63
CA LYS A 53 -4.43 8.92 10.60
C LYS A 53 -3.73 9.56 11.79
N ASN A 54 -2.58 9.02 12.21
CA ASN A 54 -1.81 9.53 13.33
C ASN A 54 -0.78 10.61 12.93
N GLY A 55 -0.84 11.16 11.71
CA GLY A 55 -0.01 12.28 11.29
C GLY A 55 1.44 11.89 11.00
N ILE A 56 1.67 10.71 10.44
CA ILE A 56 2.96 10.31 9.91
C ILE A 56 3.13 10.89 8.49
N ASP A 57 4.27 11.55 8.26
CA ASP A 57 4.60 12.24 7.00
C ASP A 57 5.22 11.30 5.97
N LEU A 58 6.02 10.32 6.44
CA LEU A 58 6.76 9.38 5.60
C LEU A 58 6.54 7.95 6.08
N ILE A 59 6.27 7.04 5.15
CA ILE A 59 6.02 5.62 5.45
C ILE A 59 6.95 4.76 4.59
N GLU A 60 7.73 3.88 5.23
CA GLU A 60 8.49 2.85 4.54
C GLU A 60 7.74 1.53 4.65
N THR A 61 7.54 0.88 3.50
CA THR A 61 6.81 -0.39 3.43
C THR A 61 7.24 -1.25 2.24
N SER A 62 7.27 -2.56 2.44
CA SER A 62 7.46 -3.56 1.38
C SER A 62 6.14 -4.11 0.82
N LEU A 63 4.97 -3.69 1.32
CA LEU A 63 3.66 -4.22 0.96
C LEU A 63 3.41 -4.37 -0.55
N PRO A 64 3.66 -3.35 -1.41
CA PRO A 64 3.38 -3.47 -2.84
C PRO A 64 4.14 -4.59 -3.52
N THR A 65 5.42 -4.76 -3.19
CA THR A 65 6.28 -5.81 -3.75
C THR A 65 6.01 -7.17 -3.10
N HIS A 66 5.69 -7.19 -1.81
CA HIS A 66 5.26 -8.39 -1.11
C HIS A 66 3.98 -8.96 -1.76
N TRP A 67 2.93 -8.16 -1.91
CA TRP A 67 1.70 -8.59 -2.58
C TRP A 67 1.95 -9.05 -4.01
N GLY A 68 2.78 -8.32 -4.78
CA GLY A 68 3.14 -8.68 -6.15
C GLY A 68 3.80 -10.06 -6.24
N ARG A 69 4.71 -10.39 -5.34
CA ARG A 69 5.35 -11.73 -5.27
C ARG A 69 4.34 -12.85 -5.04
N TYR A 70 3.30 -12.61 -4.28
CA TYR A 70 2.23 -13.57 -4.04
C TYR A 70 1.12 -13.54 -5.10
N GLY A 71 1.27 -12.73 -6.16
CA GLY A 71 0.28 -12.60 -7.22
C GLY A 71 -1.00 -11.89 -6.78
N LYS A 72 -0.89 -10.95 -5.85
CA LYS A 72 -1.98 -10.10 -5.39
C LYS A 72 -1.82 -8.70 -5.95
N ALA A 73 -2.78 -8.25 -6.76
CA ALA A 73 -2.82 -6.89 -7.31
C ALA A 73 -3.70 -5.99 -6.46
N LEU A 74 -3.26 -4.76 -6.23
CA LEU A 74 -4.00 -3.75 -5.50
C LEU A 74 -5.03 -3.09 -6.42
N THR A 75 -6.30 -3.03 -5.99
CA THR A 75 -7.41 -2.43 -6.75
C THR A 75 -8.30 -1.60 -5.84
N ALA A 76 -9.23 -0.85 -6.43
CA ALA A 76 -10.26 -0.11 -5.69
C ALA A 76 -11.19 -1.01 -4.84
N GLN A 77 -11.27 -2.31 -5.16
CA GLN A 77 -12.05 -3.30 -4.41
C GLN A 77 -11.18 -4.12 -3.45
N GLY A 78 -9.94 -3.68 -3.19
CA GLY A 78 -8.98 -4.38 -2.34
C GLY A 78 -8.00 -5.26 -3.14
N LEU A 79 -7.42 -6.27 -2.48
CA LEU A 79 -6.41 -7.14 -3.08
C LEU A 79 -7.02 -8.22 -3.97
N LEU A 80 -6.68 -8.18 -5.26
CA LEU A 80 -7.11 -9.12 -6.29
C LEU A 80 -6.10 -10.28 -6.43
N PRO A 81 -6.45 -11.52 -6.00
CA PRO A 81 -5.56 -12.68 -6.10
C PRO A 81 -5.57 -13.27 -7.53
N ILE A 82 -4.64 -12.85 -8.37
CA ILE A 82 -4.59 -13.17 -9.82
C ILE A 82 -4.39 -14.67 -10.11
N LYS A 83 -3.82 -15.42 -9.19
CA LYS A 83 -3.61 -16.88 -9.37
C LYS A 83 -4.91 -17.69 -9.46
N LYS A 84 -6.07 -17.14 -9.05
CA LYS A 84 -7.36 -17.84 -9.06
C LYS A 84 -7.79 -18.25 -10.47
N ALA A 85 -8.42 -19.43 -10.58
CA ALA A 85 -8.84 -20.01 -11.86
C ALA A 85 -9.79 -19.12 -12.68
N ARG A 86 -10.63 -18.34 -12.02
CA ARG A 86 -11.57 -17.41 -12.68
C ARG A 86 -10.90 -16.40 -13.61
N PHE A 87 -9.61 -16.13 -13.44
CA PHE A 87 -8.85 -15.20 -14.28
C PHE A 87 -8.14 -15.89 -15.46
N ALA A 88 -8.36 -17.18 -15.71
CA ALA A 88 -7.67 -17.95 -16.74
C ALA A 88 -7.91 -17.42 -18.17
N ALA A 89 -9.09 -16.85 -18.42
CA ALA A 89 -9.47 -16.27 -19.71
C ALA A 89 -9.97 -14.83 -19.57
N ASP A 90 -9.62 -14.13 -18.48
CA ASP A 90 -10.09 -12.76 -18.20
C ASP A 90 -9.25 -11.75 -18.99
N PRO A 91 -9.83 -11.04 -20.00
CA PRO A 91 -9.11 -10.08 -20.83
C PRO A 91 -8.93 -8.73 -20.15
N GLN A 92 -9.54 -8.50 -18.98
CA GLN A 92 -9.52 -7.20 -18.30
C GLN A 92 -8.14 -6.87 -17.72
N PRO A 93 -7.79 -5.57 -17.55
CA PRO A 93 -6.61 -5.15 -16.82
C PRO A 93 -6.74 -5.46 -15.33
N LEU A 94 -5.65 -5.31 -14.56
CA LEU A 94 -5.67 -5.52 -13.10
C LEU A 94 -6.71 -4.61 -12.41
N ALA A 95 -6.75 -3.33 -12.78
CA ALA A 95 -7.74 -2.36 -12.33
C ALA A 95 -8.18 -1.52 -13.53
N GLU A 96 -9.50 -1.36 -13.72
CA GLU A 96 -10.08 -0.71 -14.91
C GLU A 96 -9.72 0.79 -15.00
N ASP A 97 -9.67 1.47 -13.86
CA ASP A 97 -9.35 2.90 -13.80
C ASP A 97 -7.85 3.18 -13.60
N CYS A 98 -6.99 2.18 -13.84
CA CYS A 98 -5.56 2.31 -13.64
C CYS A 98 -4.81 2.47 -14.96
N HIS A 99 -4.18 3.62 -15.16
CA HIS A 99 -3.36 3.96 -16.34
C HIS A 99 -1.87 3.63 -16.15
N CYS A 100 -1.53 2.63 -15.34
CA CYS A 100 -0.14 2.18 -15.26
C CYS A 100 0.24 1.38 -16.50
N PRO A 101 1.53 1.35 -16.88
CA PRO A 101 1.99 0.60 -18.06
C PRO A 101 1.60 -0.88 -18.06
N VAL A 102 1.37 -1.48 -16.89
CA VAL A 102 0.95 -2.87 -16.78
C VAL A 102 -0.51 -3.04 -17.16
N CYS A 103 -1.41 -2.18 -16.66
CA CYS A 103 -2.83 -2.24 -16.99
C CYS A 103 -3.12 -1.89 -18.46
N GLU A 104 -2.30 -1.02 -19.06
CA GLU A 104 -2.44 -0.63 -20.47
C GLU A 104 -1.98 -1.74 -21.43
N GLN A 105 -1.10 -2.63 -20.99
CA GLN A 105 -0.46 -3.61 -21.89
C GLN A 105 -0.87 -5.06 -21.63
N TYR A 106 -1.28 -5.42 -20.40
CA TYR A 106 -1.43 -6.81 -20.02
C TYR A 106 -2.80 -7.09 -19.38
N SER A 107 -3.41 -8.20 -19.79
CA SER A 107 -4.65 -8.73 -19.21
C SER A 107 -4.38 -9.55 -17.95
N ARG A 108 -5.43 -9.73 -17.12
CA ARG A 108 -5.40 -10.63 -15.96
C ARG A 108 -5.06 -12.05 -16.36
N ALA A 109 -5.58 -12.54 -17.51
CA ALA A 109 -5.28 -13.88 -18.04
C ALA A 109 -3.78 -14.04 -18.31
N TYR A 110 -3.16 -13.06 -18.97
CA TYR A 110 -1.73 -13.09 -19.27
C TYR A 110 -0.87 -13.05 -18.01
N LEU A 111 -1.18 -12.14 -17.09
CA LEU A 111 -0.45 -12.03 -15.82
C LEU A 111 -0.59 -13.30 -14.98
N ARG A 112 -1.79 -13.92 -14.97
CA ARG A 112 -2.01 -15.23 -14.35
C ARG A 112 -1.13 -16.30 -14.98
N HIS A 113 -1.06 -16.34 -16.30
CA HIS A 113 -0.19 -17.29 -17.03
C HIS A 113 1.27 -17.13 -16.60
N LEU A 114 1.79 -15.90 -16.56
CA LEU A 114 3.16 -15.63 -16.10
C LEU A 114 3.40 -16.09 -14.65
N LEU A 115 2.42 -15.96 -13.76
CA LEU A 115 2.53 -16.42 -12.37
C LEU A 115 2.58 -17.95 -12.25
N HIS A 116 2.02 -18.69 -13.22
CA HIS A 116 2.06 -20.16 -13.27
C HIS A 116 3.31 -20.72 -13.96
N MET A 117 3.99 -19.92 -14.76
CA MET A 117 5.22 -20.32 -15.45
C MET A 117 6.46 -20.29 -14.54
N ASP A 118 6.28 -20.02 -13.24
CA ASP A 118 7.34 -19.95 -12.23
C ASP A 118 8.53 -19.05 -12.63
N ASN A 119 8.21 -17.92 -13.26
CA ASN A 119 9.19 -16.91 -13.62
C ASN A 119 9.01 -15.61 -12.81
N SER A 120 10.04 -14.78 -12.79
CA SER A 120 10.03 -13.52 -12.03
C SER A 120 9.24 -12.39 -12.71
N VAL A 121 8.83 -12.55 -13.96
CA VAL A 121 8.19 -11.47 -14.75
C VAL A 121 6.80 -11.16 -14.23
N GLY A 122 5.96 -12.18 -13.98
CA GLY A 122 4.63 -12.00 -13.44
C GLY A 122 4.61 -11.23 -12.10
N PRO A 123 5.35 -11.70 -11.06
CA PRO A 123 5.51 -10.98 -9.80
C PRO A 123 6.04 -9.55 -9.95
N ARG A 124 7.00 -9.33 -10.85
CA ARG A 124 7.57 -8.01 -11.11
C ARG A 124 6.54 -7.04 -11.70
N LEU A 125 5.78 -7.47 -12.70
CA LEU A 125 4.73 -6.65 -13.31
C LEU A 125 3.65 -6.28 -12.29
N ILE A 126 3.18 -7.24 -11.49
CA ILE A 126 2.19 -6.96 -10.45
C ILE A 126 2.75 -6.01 -9.39
N SER A 127 4.02 -6.16 -8.99
CA SER A 127 4.68 -5.24 -8.07
C SER A 127 4.76 -3.81 -8.64
N GLN A 128 5.05 -3.68 -9.94
CA GLN A 128 5.08 -2.39 -10.63
C GLN A 128 3.69 -1.71 -10.63
N HIS A 129 2.64 -2.49 -10.90
CA HIS A 129 1.27 -2.01 -10.80
C HIS A 129 0.92 -1.57 -9.38
N ASN A 130 1.25 -2.37 -8.36
CA ASN A 130 0.96 -2.08 -6.97
C ASN A 130 1.67 -0.80 -6.49
N LEU A 131 2.93 -0.59 -6.88
CA LEU A 131 3.67 0.64 -6.57
C LEU A 131 3.02 1.87 -7.22
N TRP A 132 2.62 1.75 -8.49
CA TRP A 132 1.90 2.82 -9.18
C TRP A 132 0.59 3.15 -8.48
N TYR A 133 -0.20 2.13 -8.16
CA TYR A 133 -1.50 2.28 -7.53
C TYR A 133 -1.39 2.92 -6.14
N LEU A 134 -0.46 2.43 -5.30
CA LEU A 134 -0.21 3.00 -3.98
C LEU A 134 0.24 4.47 -4.07
N ARG A 135 1.09 4.79 -5.05
CA ARG A 135 1.48 6.19 -5.31
C ARG A 135 0.28 7.08 -5.62
N GLN A 136 -0.69 6.60 -6.40
CA GLN A 136 -1.91 7.35 -6.70
C GLN A 136 -2.74 7.58 -5.43
N LEU A 137 -2.91 6.56 -4.59
CA LEU A 137 -3.61 6.69 -3.31
C LEU A 137 -2.92 7.72 -2.40
N VAL A 138 -1.60 7.66 -2.28
CA VAL A 138 -0.84 8.64 -1.49
C VAL A 138 -1.00 10.06 -2.06
N SER A 139 -1.00 10.23 -3.39
CA SER A 139 -1.23 11.53 -4.01
C SER A 139 -2.62 12.07 -3.70
N GLN A 140 -3.65 11.22 -3.74
CA GLN A 140 -5.02 11.60 -3.37
C GLN A 140 -5.11 11.98 -1.88
N ALA A 141 -4.46 11.20 -0.99
CA ALA A 141 -4.41 11.51 0.43
C ALA A 141 -3.75 12.87 0.71
N ARG A 142 -2.65 13.19 0.03
CA ARG A 142 -2.00 14.49 0.14
C ARG A 142 -2.91 15.64 -0.28
N LEU A 143 -3.65 15.49 -1.37
CA LEU A 143 -4.62 16.49 -1.81
C LEU A 143 -5.76 16.64 -0.80
N ALA A 144 -6.27 15.53 -0.26
CA ALA A 144 -7.32 15.57 0.76
C ALA A 144 -6.85 16.31 2.02
N ILE A 145 -5.63 16.03 2.50
CA ILE A 145 -5.02 16.74 3.64
C ILE A 145 -4.88 18.24 3.35
N MET A 146 -4.42 18.62 2.16
CA MET A 146 -4.28 20.03 1.77
C MET A 146 -5.62 20.79 1.73
N HIS A 147 -6.73 20.08 1.55
CA HIS A 147 -8.08 20.64 1.50
C HIS A 147 -8.92 20.32 2.75
N ASP A 148 -8.30 19.91 3.85
CA ASP A 148 -8.96 19.54 5.12
C ASP A 148 -10.06 18.48 4.96
N GLN A 149 -9.89 17.55 3.99
CA GLN A 149 -10.84 16.47 3.73
C GLN A 149 -10.42 15.16 4.41
N PRO A 150 -11.38 14.30 4.82
CA PRO A 150 -11.08 13.04 5.46
C PRO A 150 -10.39 12.06 4.50
N ILE A 151 -9.23 11.52 4.91
CA ILE A 151 -8.45 10.56 4.13
C ILE A 151 -8.98 9.12 4.22
N THR A 152 -9.89 8.83 5.16
CA THR A 152 -10.38 7.47 5.43
C THR A 152 -11.01 6.80 4.24
N ALA A 153 -11.84 7.52 3.47
CA ALA A 153 -12.52 6.99 2.28
C ALA A 153 -11.54 6.53 1.18
N ILE A 154 -10.35 7.14 1.10
CA ILE A 154 -9.34 6.80 0.09
C ILE A 154 -8.76 5.40 0.33
N PHE A 155 -8.74 4.94 1.58
CA PHE A 155 -8.09 3.69 1.98
C PHE A 155 -9.08 2.62 2.51
N GLU A 156 -10.39 2.85 2.41
CA GLU A 156 -11.42 1.92 2.93
C GLU A 156 -11.27 0.48 2.42
N ASN A 157 -10.86 0.32 1.17
CA ASN A 157 -10.72 -1.00 0.53
C ASN A 157 -9.32 -1.62 0.70
N LEU A 158 -8.41 -0.96 1.43
CA LEU A 158 -7.11 -1.52 1.78
C LEU A 158 -7.13 -2.35 3.08
N ILE A 159 -8.18 -2.18 3.87
CA ILE A 159 -8.34 -2.78 5.20
C ILE A 159 -9.13 -4.08 5.09
#